data_86a6606747dd6255c7b66b6f166b5074
#
_entry.id   86a6606747dd6255c7b66b6f166b5074
#
_cell.length_a   1.000
_cell.length_b   1.000
_cell.length_c   1.000
_cell.angle_alpha   90.00
_cell.angle_beta   90.00
_cell.angle_gamma   90.00
#
_symmetry.space_group_name_H-M   'P 1'
#
loop_
_entity.id
_entity.type
_entity.pdbx_description
1 polymer ?
#
loop_
_entity_poly.entity_id
_entity_poly.type
_entity_poly.pdbx_seq_one_letter_code
_entity_poly.pdbx_strand_id
1 'polypeptide(L)'
;MTLYKRFKLFVSGVLDKVAPSLLYGRRFYSQAGEDMILWLYYETKNHKGFYVDVGAHHPFRFSNTAFFYRRGWHGINIEPTPSLFKAFPRWRKRDINLNVGIGNGEKLTFYVFNEGALNTFDPELARERDGRVNGNAQYRIVDQIEVQTRTLADILDKHLPEGQTIDLLTVDVEGMDLAVLKSNDWSKYRPIFVMVECESALDDLADDVIYNFLHEKGYSIVGRTLYTTLFKYGEEQ
;
A
#
# COMPACT_ATOMS: atom_id res chain seq x y z
N MET A 1 -3.56 -42.71 -0.50
CA MET A 1 -3.99 -41.39 0.02
C MET A 1 -3.80 -41.37 1.52
N THR A 2 -2.99 -40.49 2.09
CA THR A 2 -2.67 -40.44 3.51
C THR A 2 -3.91 -40.12 4.35
N LEU A 3 -3.95 -40.62 5.62
CA LEU A 3 -5.04 -40.37 6.58
C LEU A 3 -5.35 -38.86 6.70
N TYR A 4 -4.32 -38.01 6.65
CA TYR A 4 -4.42 -36.57 6.65
C TYR A 4 -5.22 -35.99 5.43
N LYS A 5 -4.97 -36.52 4.22
CA LYS A 5 -5.72 -36.11 3.03
C LYS A 5 -7.20 -36.49 3.09
N ARG A 6 -7.49 -37.70 3.65
CA ARG A 6 -8.88 -38.16 3.86
C ARG A 6 -9.63 -37.28 4.88
N PHE A 7 -8.98 -36.96 5.99
CA PHE A 7 -9.54 -36.10 7.03
C PHE A 7 -9.81 -34.67 6.46
N LYS A 8 -8.86 -34.10 5.72
CA LYS A 8 -9.03 -32.77 5.09
C LYS A 8 -10.21 -32.74 4.11
N LEU A 9 -10.38 -33.78 3.28
CA LEU A 9 -11.51 -33.88 2.35
C LEU A 9 -12.85 -34.05 3.10
N PHE A 10 -12.89 -34.83 4.16
CA PHE A 10 -14.09 -34.96 4.98
C PHE A 10 -14.49 -33.66 5.65
N VAL A 11 -13.55 -32.96 6.29
CA VAL A 11 -13.80 -31.62 6.90
C VAL A 11 -14.25 -30.61 5.87
N SER A 12 -13.61 -30.59 4.70
CA SER A 12 -14.00 -29.71 3.59
C SER A 12 -15.43 -30.01 3.13
N GLY A 13 -15.80 -31.27 2.98
CA GLY A 13 -17.17 -31.67 2.57
C GLY A 13 -18.26 -31.33 3.62
N VAL A 14 -17.91 -31.35 4.91
CA VAL A 14 -18.82 -30.89 5.97
C VAL A 14 -18.94 -29.38 5.95
N LEU A 15 -17.83 -28.64 5.86
CA LEU A 15 -17.82 -27.18 5.81
C LEU A 15 -18.55 -26.64 4.58
N ASP A 16 -18.44 -27.31 3.43
CA ASP A 16 -19.15 -26.94 2.21
C ASP A 16 -20.67 -26.90 2.41
N LYS A 17 -21.20 -27.80 3.23
CA LYS A 17 -22.64 -27.92 3.50
C LYS A 17 -23.14 -27.00 4.61
N VAL A 18 -22.32 -26.75 5.64
CA VAL A 18 -22.76 -26.04 6.85
C VAL A 18 -22.22 -24.62 6.98
N ALA A 19 -21.08 -24.32 6.35
CA ALA A 19 -20.43 -23.03 6.41
C ALA A 19 -19.57 -22.76 5.15
N PRO A 20 -20.17 -22.72 3.94
CA PRO A 20 -19.42 -22.57 2.69
C PRO A 20 -18.57 -21.30 2.64
N SER A 21 -19.01 -20.22 3.30
CA SER A 21 -18.24 -18.97 3.38
C SER A 21 -16.86 -19.11 4.03
N LEU A 22 -16.66 -20.14 4.89
CA LEU A 22 -15.34 -20.43 5.47
C LEU A 22 -14.39 -21.09 4.46
N LEU A 23 -14.93 -21.77 3.45
CA LEU A 23 -14.14 -22.42 2.39
C LEU A 23 -13.89 -21.49 1.21
N TYR A 24 -14.90 -20.74 0.80
CA TYR A 24 -14.88 -19.97 -0.45
C TYR A 24 -14.71 -18.46 -0.22
N GLY A 25 -14.95 -17.99 1.02
CA GLY A 25 -14.74 -16.60 1.38
C GLY A 25 -13.25 -16.25 1.40
N ARG A 26 -12.90 -15.11 0.83
CA ARG A 26 -11.57 -14.52 0.94
C ARG A 26 -11.66 -13.22 1.74
N ARG A 27 -10.72 -13.01 2.65
CA ARG A 27 -10.64 -11.78 3.44
C ARG A 27 -9.50 -10.93 2.88
N PHE A 28 -9.80 -9.68 2.57
CA PHE A 28 -8.84 -8.64 2.23
C PHE A 28 -8.71 -7.62 3.39
N TYR A 29 -7.66 -6.81 3.36
CA TYR A 29 -7.35 -5.80 4.38
C TYR A 29 -7.26 -4.40 3.78
N SER A 30 -7.01 -4.29 2.50
CA SER A 30 -7.02 -3.05 1.72
C SER A 30 -8.42 -2.44 1.64
N GLN A 31 -8.54 -1.24 1.10
CA GLN A 31 -9.81 -0.51 1.06
C GLN A 31 -10.81 -1.11 0.07
N ALA A 32 -10.37 -1.48 -1.11
CA ALA A 32 -11.22 -1.97 -2.20
C ALA A 32 -10.75 -3.31 -2.81
N GLY A 33 -9.90 -4.08 -2.08
CA GLY A 33 -9.43 -5.39 -2.51
C GLY A 33 -8.14 -5.38 -3.33
N GLU A 34 -7.36 -4.32 -3.27
CA GLU A 34 -6.07 -4.14 -3.95
C GLU A 34 -5.12 -5.31 -3.69
N ASP A 35 -5.04 -5.75 -2.43
CA ASP A 35 -4.23 -6.89 -2.00
C ASP A 35 -4.65 -8.19 -2.70
N MET A 36 -5.92 -8.35 -3.08
CA MET A 36 -6.39 -9.52 -3.81
C MET A 36 -5.96 -9.51 -5.28
N ILE A 37 -5.90 -8.34 -5.94
CA ILE A 37 -5.41 -8.25 -7.32
C ILE A 37 -3.96 -8.70 -7.39
N LEU A 38 -3.11 -8.15 -6.52
CA LEU A 38 -1.69 -8.56 -6.47
C LEU A 38 -1.54 -10.04 -6.08
N TRP A 39 -2.40 -10.56 -5.19
CA TRP A 39 -2.35 -11.96 -4.78
C TRP A 39 -2.48 -12.94 -5.93
N LEU A 40 -3.24 -12.63 -6.99
CA LEU A 40 -3.40 -13.50 -8.15
C LEU A 40 -2.06 -13.84 -8.83
N TYR A 41 -1.08 -12.95 -8.74
CA TYR A 41 0.28 -13.20 -9.27
C TYR A 41 1.13 -14.13 -8.41
N TYR A 42 0.74 -14.34 -7.15
CA TYR A 42 1.49 -15.11 -6.17
C TYR A 42 0.73 -16.32 -5.58
N GLU A 43 -0.55 -16.51 -5.93
CA GLU A 43 -1.44 -17.50 -5.32
C GLU A 43 -0.88 -18.93 -5.38
N THR A 44 -0.27 -19.30 -6.50
CA THR A 44 0.31 -20.64 -6.71
C THR A 44 1.77 -20.77 -6.27
N LYS A 45 2.39 -19.66 -5.86
CA LYS A 45 3.80 -19.59 -5.50
C LYS A 45 3.95 -19.64 -3.98
N ASN A 46 4.85 -20.47 -3.49
CA ASN A 46 5.27 -20.41 -2.07
C ASN A 46 6.32 -19.29 -1.87
N HIS A 47 5.98 -18.08 -2.34
CA HIS A 47 6.85 -16.94 -2.34
C HIS A 47 6.67 -16.11 -1.05
N LYS A 48 7.78 -15.65 -0.47
CA LYS A 48 7.85 -14.75 0.67
C LYS A 48 8.51 -13.47 0.20
N GLY A 49 7.69 -12.54 -0.28
CA GLY A 49 8.15 -11.31 -0.88
C GLY A 49 8.48 -10.22 0.13
N PHE A 50 8.99 -9.12 -0.42
CA PHE A 50 9.34 -7.90 0.31
C PHE A 50 8.52 -6.73 -0.24
N TYR A 51 7.92 -5.94 0.66
CA TYR A 51 7.17 -4.74 0.28
C TYR A 51 7.77 -3.47 0.88
N VAL A 52 7.47 -2.35 0.23
CA VAL A 52 7.65 -1.00 0.75
C VAL A 52 6.29 -0.33 0.74
N ASP A 53 5.82 0.09 1.91
CA ASP A 53 4.46 0.63 2.15
C ASP A 53 4.61 2.09 2.58
N VAL A 54 4.33 3.03 1.66
CA VAL A 54 4.45 4.46 1.88
C VAL A 54 3.05 5.05 2.10
N GLY A 55 2.82 5.63 3.27
CA GLY A 55 1.50 6.00 3.75
C GLY A 55 0.80 4.79 4.39
N ALA A 56 1.53 4.01 5.19
CA ALA A 56 1.06 2.71 5.69
C ALA A 56 -0.17 2.78 6.63
N HIS A 57 -0.57 3.96 7.08
CA HIS A 57 -1.76 4.30 7.85
C HIS A 57 -1.94 3.42 9.10
N HIS A 58 -2.38 2.19 8.95
CA HIS A 58 -2.68 1.29 10.06
C HIS A 58 -2.23 -0.15 9.75
N PRO A 59 -1.73 -0.94 10.72
CA PRO A 59 -1.23 -2.30 10.49
C PRO A 59 -2.20 -3.26 9.79
N PHE A 60 -3.53 -2.99 9.84
CA PHE A 60 -4.56 -3.87 9.28
C PHE A 60 -5.71 -3.15 8.56
N ARG A 61 -6.11 -1.94 9.00
CA ARG A 61 -7.21 -1.19 8.38
C ARG A 61 -6.69 -0.50 7.14
N PHE A 62 -7.33 -0.72 6.00
CA PHE A 62 -6.98 -0.16 4.68
C PHE A 62 -5.53 -0.47 4.26
N SER A 63 -4.97 -1.56 4.76
CA SER A 63 -3.58 -1.91 4.53
C SER A 63 -3.41 -2.80 3.31
N ASN A 64 -2.71 -2.30 2.30
CA ASN A 64 -2.35 -3.04 1.09
C ASN A 64 -1.37 -4.19 1.37
N THR A 65 -0.65 -4.15 2.50
CA THR A 65 0.42 -5.10 2.84
C THR A 65 0.06 -6.09 3.96
N ALA A 66 -1.02 -5.86 4.73
CA ALA A 66 -1.39 -6.74 5.85
C ALA A 66 -1.70 -8.18 5.44
N PHE A 67 -2.32 -8.37 4.28
CA PHE A 67 -2.60 -9.69 3.72
C PHE A 67 -1.31 -10.50 3.47
N PHE A 68 -0.32 -9.86 2.90
CA PHE A 68 0.98 -10.44 2.59
C PHE A 68 1.80 -10.68 3.86
N TYR A 69 1.82 -9.72 4.79
CA TYR A 69 2.45 -9.91 6.12
C TYR A 69 1.93 -11.16 6.81
N ARG A 70 0.62 -11.38 6.84
CA ARG A 70 0.02 -12.59 7.44
C ARG A 70 0.43 -13.89 6.74
N ARG A 71 0.90 -13.82 5.50
CA ARG A 71 1.43 -14.94 4.71
C ARG A 71 2.95 -15.09 4.78
N GLY A 72 3.59 -14.31 5.65
CA GLY A 72 5.01 -14.43 5.92
C GLY A 72 5.91 -13.50 5.11
N TRP A 73 5.34 -12.57 4.33
CA TRP A 73 6.10 -11.47 3.74
C TRP A 73 6.55 -10.51 4.85
N HIS A 74 7.50 -9.65 4.53
CA HIS A 74 7.97 -8.57 5.40
C HIS A 74 8.39 -7.38 4.53
N GLY A 75 8.68 -6.25 5.16
CA GLY A 75 9.03 -5.07 4.38
C GLY A 75 9.33 -3.84 5.23
N ILE A 76 9.17 -2.69 4.61
CA ILE A 76 9.32 -1.37 5.22
C ILE A 76 7.95 -0.71 5.23
N ASN A 77 7.46 -0.30 6.41
CA ASN A 77 6.27 0.54 6.54
C ASN A 77 6.70 1.96 6.91
N ILE A 78 6.19 2.94 6.21
CA ILE A 78 6.48 4.37 6.39
C ILE A 78 5.17 5.08 6.71
N GLU A 79 5.06 5.65 7.92
CA GLU A 79 3.87 6.32 8.41
C GLU A 79 4.26 7.59 9.17
N PRO A 80 3.93 8.79 8.63
CA PRO A 80 4.32 10.06 9.25
C PRO A 80 3.53 10.38 10.52
N THR A 81 2.28 9.90 10.66
CA THR A 81 1.40 10.22 11.80
C THR A 81 1.86 9.50 13.08
N PRO A 82 2.37 10.19 14.13
CA PRO A 82 2.92 9.51 15.29
C PRO A 82 1.90 8.65 16.06
N SER A 83 0.62 9.05 16.07
CA SER A 83 -0.45 8.29 16.73
C SER A 83 -0.78 6.98 16.02
N LEU A 84 -0.78 6.95 14.69
CA LEU A 84 -1.00 5.76 13.88
C LEU A 84 0.22 4.85 13.90
N PHE A 85 1.42 5.44 13.78
CA PHE A 85 2.68 4.70 13.80
C PHE A 85 2.85 3.82 15.06
N LYS A 86 2.37 4.26 16.23
CA LYS A 86 2.52 3.53 17.51
C LYS A 86 2.05 2.08 17.46
N ALA A 87 1.15 1.73 16.55
CA ALA A 87 0.64 0.37 16.43
C ALA A 87 1.59 -0.57 15.66
N PHE A 88 2.43 -0.04 14.77
CA PHE A 88 3.28 -0.86 13.88
C PHE A 88 4.31 -1.70 14.64
N PRO A 89 5.12 -1.19 15.57
CA PRO A 89 6.10 -1.99 16.30
C PRO A 89 5.49 -3.17 17.07
N ARG A 90 4.21 -3.06 17.44
CA ARG A 90 3.48 -4.14 18.14
C ARG A 90 2.99 -5.22 17.18
N TRP A 91 2.44 -4.83 16.03
CA TRP A 91 1.69 -5.71 15.16
C TRP A 91 2.45 -6.15 13.90
N ARG A 92 3.44 -5.36 13.47
CA ARG A 92 4.27 -5.59 12.28
C ARG A 92 5.74 -5.80 12.67
N LYS A 93 5.97 -6.73 13.61
CA LYS A 93 7.29 -6.95 14.25
C LYS A 93 8.40 -7.44 13.30
N ARG A 94 8.02 -8.08 12.18
CA ARG A 94 9.00 -8.52 11.18
C ARG A 94 9.41 -7.42 10.22
N ASP A 95 8.67 -6.31 10.24
CA ASP A 95 8.90 -5.20 9.35
C ASP A 95 9.82 -4.15 9.98
N ILE A 96 10.47 -3.40 9.12
CA ILE A 96 11.12 -2.14 9.46
C ILE A 96 10.03 -1.08 9.46
N ASN A 97 9.76 -0.49 10.62
CA ASN A 97 8.70 0.51 10.75
C ASN A 97 9.33 1.88 11.00
N LEU A 98 8.99 2.88 10.19
CA LEU A 98 9.60 4.20 10.18
C LEU A 98 8.53 5.28 10.37
N ASN A 99 8.70 6.12 11.41
CA ASN A 99 7.86 7.30 11.61
C ASN A 99 8.52 8.51 10.95
N VAL A 100 8.29 8.66 9.65
CA VAL A 100 8.89 9.69 8.80
C VAL A 100 7.96 9.94 7.61
N GLY A 101 8.01 11.14 7.03
CA GLY A 101 7.35 11.46 5.76
C GLY A 101 8.29 11.21 4.58
N ILE A 102 7.73 10.90 3.41
CA ILE A 102 8.49 10.90 2.15
C ILE A 102 8.29 12.25 1.45
N GLY A 103 9.40 12.82 0.97
CA GLY A 103 9.45 14.11 0.29
C GLY A 103 10.86 14.41 -0.21
N ASN A 104 11.21 15.68 -0.28
CA ASN A 104 12.51 16.17 -0.80
C ASN A 104 13.62 16.30 0.27
N GLY A 105 13.39 15.83 1.49
CA GLY A 105 14.35 15.94 2.60
C GLY A 105 14.14 17.17 3.48
N GLU A 106 13.17 18.02 3.21
CA GLU A 106 12.84 19.19 4.01
C GLU A 106 11.79 18.87 5.09
N LYS A 107 11.61 19.81 6.02
CA LYS A 107 10.45 19.78 6.92
C LYS A 107 9.23 20.30 6.18
N LEU A 108 8.15 19.55 6.26
CA LEU A 108 6.86 19.91 5.67
C LEU A 108 5.78 19.92 6.75
N THR A 109 4.82 20.82 6.60
CA THR A 109 3.61 20.82 7.44
C THR A 109 2.73 19.64 7.03
N PHE A 110 2.36 18.82 8.01
CA PHE A 110 1.47 17.68 7.82
C PHE A 110 0.14 17.96 8.50
N TYR A 111 -0.94 17.91 7.72
CA TYR A 111 -2.30 18.18 8.17
C TYR A 111 -2.94 16.90 8.68
N VAL A 112 -3.28 16.89 9.97
CA VAL A 112 -3.87 15.72 10.65
C VAL A 112 -5.36 15.94 10.76
N PHE A 113 -6.13 15.00 10.20
CA PHE A 113 -7.59 15.00 10.25
C PHE A 113 -8.13 14.13 11.38
N ASN A 114 -9.39 14.35 11.73
CA ASN A 114 -10.15 13.47 12.63
C ASN A 114 -10.39 12.06 12.03
N GLU A 115 -10.26 11.90 10.70
CA GLU A 115 -10.12 10.61 10.01
C GLU A 115 -8.69 10.51 9.44
N GLY A 116 -7.89 9.64 10.04
CA GLY A 116 -6.45 9.55 9.74
C GLY A 116 -6.11 9.12 8.31
N ALA A 117 -7.05 8.51 7.60
CA ALA A 117 -6.89 8.16 6.18
C ALA A 117 -6.87 9.40 5.25
N LEU A 118 -7.23 10.57 5.76
CA LEU A 118 -7.25 11.82 4.99
C LEU A 118 -6.04 12.72 5.27
N ASN A 119 -5.13 12.27 6.13
CA ASN A 119 -3.95 13.04 6.50
C ASN A 119 -3.07 13.29 5.27
N THR A 120 -2.58 14.52 5.10
CA THR A 120 -1.84 14.90 3.89
C THR A 120 -0.78 15.95 4.17
N PHE A 121 0.26 16.00 3.32
CA PHE A 121 1.20 17.11 3.22
C PHE A 121 0.72 18.19 2.24
N ASP A 122 -0.30 17.91 1.42
CA ASP A 122 -0.82 18.86 0.44
C ASP A 122 -1.74 19.91 1.11
N PRO A 123 -1.36 21.20 1.12
CA PRO A 123 -2.15 22.25 1.76
C PRO A 123 -3.44 22.59 1.00
N GLU A 124 -3.50 22.33 -0.31
CA GLU A 124 -4.69 22.61 -1.11
C GLU A 124 -5.73 21.51 -0.87
N LEU A 125 -5.31 20.26 -0.92
CA LEU A 125 -6.14 19.11 -0.59
C LEU A 125 -6.64 19.17 0.85
N ALA A 126 -5.78 19.59 1.79
CA ALA A 126 -6.18 19.78 3.19
C ALA A 126 -7.30 20.83 3.34
N ARG A 127 -7.20 21.97 2.62
CA ARG A 127 -8.25 23.01 2.64
C ARG A 127 -9.54 22.56 1.97
N GLU A 128 -9.46 21.78 0.89
CA GLU A 128 -10.64 21.24 0.20
C GLU A 128 -11.41 20.28 1.10
N ARG A 129 -10.69 19.43 1.86
CA ARG A 129 -11.28 18.39 2.72
C ARG A 129 -11.81 18.95 4.05
N ASP A 130 -11.24 20.05 4.55
CA ASP A 130 -11.65 20.60 5.84
C ASP A 130 -13.09 21.16 5.78
N GLY A 131 -13.93 20.63 6.67
CA GLY A 131 -15.36 20.93 6.72
C GLY A 131 -16.23 20.10 5.78
N ARG A 132 -15.66 19.28 4.89
CA ARG A 132 -16.42 18.39 3.98
C ARG A 132 -17.23 17.37 4.78
N VAL A 133 -18.45 17.11 4.33
CA VAL A 133 -19.35 16.14 4.95
C VAL A 133 -19.45 14.89 4.07
N ASN A 134 -19.27 13.73 4.69
CA ASN A 134 -19.48 12.43 4.05
C ASN A 134 -20.39 11.57 4.92
N GLY A 135 -21.63 11.38 4.48
CA GLY A 135 -22.67 10.74 5.29
C GLY A 135 -22.95 11.52 6.58
N ASN A 136 -22.72 10.90 7.73
CA ASN A 136 -22.87 11.52 9.06
C ASN A 136 -21.55 12.07 9.63
N ALA A 137 -20.44 11.94 8.93
CA ALA A 137 -19.15 12.40 9.36
C ALA A 137 -18.79 13.74 8.71
N GLN A 138 -18.26 14.67 9.51
CA GLN A 138 -17.64 15.89 9.02
C GLN A 138 -16.13 15.79 9.22
N TYR A 139 -15.38 15.94 8.14
CA TYR A 139 -13.92 15.93 8.18
C TYR A 139 -13.41 17.28 8.68
N ARG A 140 -12.42 17.25 9.56
CA ARG A 140 -11.81 18.45 10.12
C ARG A 140 -10.33 18.24 10.36
N ILE A 141 -9.55 19.25 10.09
CA ILE A 141 -8.16 19.33 10.54
C ILE A 141 -8.19 19.47 12.07
N VAL A 142 -7.57 18.53 12.77
CA VAL A 142 -7.49 18.50 14.24
C VAL A 142 -6.10 18.85 14.74
N ASP A 143 -5.08 18.77 13.90
CA ASP A 143 -3.71 19.14 14.22
C ASP A 143 -2.91 19.48 12.96
N GLN A 144 -1.82 20.24 13.12
CA GLN A 144 -0.82 20.50 12.09
C GLN A 144 0.55 20.31 12.74
N ILE A 145 1.33 19.38 12.19
CA ILE A 145 2.63 19.03 12.74
C ILE A 145 3.74 19.20 11.69
N GLU A 146 4.91 19.64 12.13
CA GLU A 146 6.09 19.68 11.30
C GLU A 146 6.75 18.30 11.25
N VAL A 147 6.82 17.71 10.06
CA VAL A 147 7.40 16.38 9.85
C VAL A 147 8.67 16.51 9.01
N GLN A 148 9.77 15.93 9.49
CA GLN A 148 10.99 15.78 8.69
C GLN A 148 10.74 14.73 7.62
N THR A 149 10.87 15.13 6.35
CA THR A 149 10.80 14.19 5.22
C THR A 149 12.17 13.64 4.86
N ARG A 150 12.15 12.55 4.09
CA ARG A 150 13.30 11.94 3.42
C ARG A 150 12.90 11.54 2.01
N THR A 151 13.84 11.43 1.10
CA THR A 151 13.55 10.82 -0.20
C THR A 151 13.31 9.31 -0.04
N LEU A 152 12.53 8.71 -0.94
CA LEU A 152 12.35 7.26 -0.94
C LEU A 152 13.70 6.56 -1.18
N ALA A 153 14.55 7.13 -2.05
CA ALA A 153 15.90 6.64 -2.29
C ALA A 153 16.74 6.58 -1.00
N ASP A 154 16.76 7.65 -0.18
CA ASP A 154 17.49 7.67 1.10
C ASP A 154 16.99 6.61 2.08
N ILE A 155 15.68 6.38 2.12
CA ILE A 155 15.07 5.33 2.96
C ILE A 155 15.53 3.96 2.49
N LEU A 156 15.50 3.70 1.19
CA LEU A 156 15.92 2.42 0.62
C LEU A 156 17.42 2.20 0.76
N ASP A 157 18.24 3.22 0.54
CA ASP A 157 19.70 3.17 0.74
C ASP A 157 20.07 2.74 2.16
N LYS A 158 19.29 3.20 3.13
CA LYS A 158 19.59 2.96 4.54
C LYS A 158 18.98 1.66 5.07
N HIS A 159 17.84 1.26 4.58
CA HIS A 159 16.99 0.24 5.24
C HIS A 159 16.71 -0.99 4.39
N LEU A 160 16.85 -0.94 3.05
CA LEU A 160 16.66 -2.12 2.21
C LEU A 160 17.84 -3.08 2.43
N PRO A 161 17.58 -4.35 2.79
CA PRO A 161 18.66 -5.33 2.90
C PRO A 161 19.42 -5.49 1.58
N GLU A 162 20.72 -5.72 1.66
CA GLU A 162 21.56 -5.91 0.47
C GLU A 162 21.05 -7.06 -0.40
N GLY A 163 20.89 -6.82 -1.71
CA GLY A 163 20.40 -7.80 -2.67
C GLY A 163 18.90 -8.10 -2.57
N GLN A 164 18.16 -7.40 -1.71
CA GLN A 164 16.73 -7.61 -1.56
C GLN A 164 15.95 -7.05 -2.75
N THR A 165 15.19 -7.89 -3.43
CA THR A 165 14.22 -7.46 -4.43
C THR A 165 12.98 -6.89 -3.74
N ILE A 166 12.45 -5.77 -4.24
CA ILE A 166 11.17 -5.21 -3.82
C ILE A 166 10.08 -5.83 -4.71
N ASP A 167 9.25 -6.68 -4.14
CA ASP A 167 8.13 -7.29 -4.86
C ASP A 167 6.98 -6.30 -5.05
N LEU A 168 6.72 -5.44 -4.04
CA LEU A 168 5.67 -4.44 -4.06
C LEU A 168 6.18 -3.12 -3.48
N LEU A 169 6.03 -2.04 -4.22
CA LEU A 169 5.98 -0.67 -3.71
C LEU A 169 4.50 -0.24 -3.71
N THR A 170 3.94 0.09 -2.58
CA THR A 170 2.62 0.73 -2.50
C THR A 170 2.80 2.16 -2.00
N VAL A 171 2.14 3.09 -2.69
CA VAL A 171 2.16 4.52 -2.39
C VAL A 171 0.72 4.99 -2.29
N ASP A 172 0.38 5.55 -1.14
CA ASP A 172 -0.94 6.09 -0.82
C ASP A 172 -0.71 7.20 0.21
N VAL A 173 -0.47 8.41 -0.28
CA VAL A 173 -0.04 9.55 0.54
C VAL A 173 -0.90 10.79 0.32
N GLU A 174 -2.09 10.56 -0.24
CA GLU A 174 -3.14 11.55 -0.30
C GLU A 174 -2.67 12.85 -0.99
N GLY A 175 -2.43 12.74 -2.30
CA GLY A 175 -2.08 13.87 -3.19
C GLY A 175 -0.59 14.10 -3.45
N MET A 176 0.30 13.42 -2.72
CA MET A 176 1.76 13.56 -2.91
C MET A 176 2.40 12.35 -3.61
N ASP A 177 1.62 11.46 -4.20
CA ASP A 177 2.03 10.17 -4.75
C ASP A 177 3.10 10.32 -5.83
N LEU A 178 2.91 11.24 -6.77
CA LEU A 178 3.90 11.52 -7.82
C LEU A 178 5.22 12.04 -7.24
N ALA A 179 5.16 12.88 -6.19
CA ALA A 179 6.37 13.40 -5.54
C ALA A 179 7.14 12.27 -4.84
N VAL A 180 6.44 11.33 -4.18
CA VAL A 180 7.03 10.12 -3.61
C VAL A 180 7.70 9.29 -4.70
N LEU A 181 7.01 8.99 -5.79
CA LEU A 181 7.56 8.21 -6.92
C LEU A 181 8.80 8.87 -7.53
N LYS A 182 8.78 10.20 -7.70
CA LYS A 182 9.93 10.98 -8.21
C LYS A 182 11.12 10.98 -7.25
N SER A 183 10.92 10.79 -5.96
CA SER A 183 11.98 10.75 -4.96
C SER A 183 12.73 9.42 -4.89
N ASN A 184 12.29 8.41 -5.67
CA ASN A 184 12.98 7.12 -5.80
C ASN A 184 14.10 7.18 -6.86
N ASP A 185 15.17 6.43 -6.64
CA ASP A 185 16.17 6.15 -7.67
C ASP A 185 15.76 4.90 -8.49
N TRP A 186 15.08 5.14 -9.60
CA TRP A 186 14.58 4.07 -10.50
C TRP A 186 15.68 3.32 -11.26
N SER A 187 16.91 3.80 -11.26
CA SER A 187 18.05 3.06 -11.80
C SER A 187 18.55 1.98 -10.82
N LYS A 188 18.40 2.23 -9.54
CA LYS A 188 18.85 1.37 -8.44
C LYS A 188 17.72 0.52 -7.84
N TYR A 189 16.57 1.12 -7.62
CA TYR A 189 15.43 0.50 -6.96
C TYR A 189 14.25 0.39 -7.90
N ARG A 190 13.99 -0.82 -8.36
CA ARG A 190 12.99 -1.13 -9.37
C ARG A 190 12.05 -2.22 -8.87
N PRO A 191 10.97 -1.86 -8.16
CA PRO A 191 9.98 -2.82 -7.67
C PRO A 191 9.37 -3.63 -8.82
N ILE A 192 9.03 -4.90 -8.54
CA ILE A 192 8.32 -5.74 -9.54
C ILE A 192 6.93 -5.18 -9.78
N PHE A 193 6.23 -4.80 -8.71
CA PHE A 193 4.91 -4.17 -8.78
C PHE A 193 4.93 -2.80 -8.07
N VAL A 194 4.21 -1.85 -8.65
CA VAL A 194 3.88 -0.56 -8.03
C VAL A 194 2.37 -0.46 -7.93
N MET A 195 1.87 -0.17 -6.74
CA MET A 195 0.47 0.06 -6.44
C MET A 195 0.33 1.51 -5.97
N VAL A 196 -0.48 2.31 -6.66
CA VAL A 196 -0.59 3.74 -6.39
C VAL A 196 -1.96 4.27 -6.77
N GLU A 197 -2.43 5.31 -6.09
CA GLU A 197 -3.66 5.98 -6.46
C GLU A 197 -3.52 6.68 -7.82
N CYS A 198 -4.48 6.41 -8.71
CA CYS A 198 -4.67 7.10 -9.98
C CYS A 198 -6.14 7.47 -10.05
N GLU A 199 -6.45 8.76 -9.97
CA GLU A 199 -7.84 9.24 -9.94
C GLU A 199 -8.47 9.31 -11.34
N SER A 200 -7.66 9.33 -12.41
CA SER A 200 -8.14 9.46 -13.79
C SER A 200 -9.03 8.30 -14.19
N ALA A 201 -10.08 8.58 -14.96
CA ALA A 201 -10.88 7.53 -15.59
C ALA A 201 -10.02 6.69 -16.54
N LEU A 202 -10.45 5.45 -16.85
CA LEU A 202 -9.70 4.57 -17.76
C LEU A 202 -9.53 5.17 -19.17
N ASP A 203 -10.52 5.94 -19.61
CA ASP A 203 -10.51 6.59 -20.91
C ASP A 203 -9.57 7.83 -20.95
N ASP A 204 -9.18 8.35 -19.78
CA ASP A 204 -8.36 9.56 -19.64
C ASP A 204 -6.93 9.25 -19.14
N LEU A 205 -6.52 7.98 -19.15
CA LEU A 205 -5.19 7.55 -18.62
C LEU A 205 -4.01 8.21 -19.35
N ALA A 206 -4.17 8.58 -20.62
CA ALA A 206 -3.12 9.26 -21.35
C ALA A 206 -2.73 10.62 -20.76
N ASP A 207 -3.65 11.25 -20.02
CA ASP A 207 -3.42 12.53 -19.36
C ASP A 207 -3.00 12.39 -17.88
N ASP A 208 -3.01 11.16 -17.35
CA ASP A 208 -2.63 10.88 -15.97
C ASP A 208 -1.11 10.98 -15.78
N VAL A 209 -0.69 11.88 -14.89
CA VAL A 209 0.73 12.15 -14.65
C VAL A 209 1.48 11.00 -13.99
N ILE A 210 0.79 10.18 -13.17
CA ILE A 210 1.36 8.99 -12.51
C ILE A 210 1.51 7.87 -13.53
N TYR A 211 0.47 7.64 -14.34
CA TYR A 211 0.53 6.68 -15.44
C TYR A 211 1.69 6.99 -16.38
N ASN A 212 1.78 8.21 -16.89
CA ASN A 212 2.84 8.62 -17.79
C ASN A 212 4.23 8.45 -17.17
N PHE A 213 4.40 8.87 -15.90
CA PHE A 213 5.66 8.70 -15.18
C PHE A 213 6.08 7.23 -15.06
N LEU A 214 5.17 6.34 -14.64
CA LEU A 214 5.49 4.90 -14.48
C LEU A 214 5.68 4.21 -15.83
N HIS A 215 4.90 4.58 -16.85
CA HIS A 215 5.05 4.06 -18.20
C HIS A 215 6.45 4.38 -18.77
N GLU A 216 6.96 5.62 -18.60
CA GLU A 216 8.33 6.00 -18.96
C GLU A 216 9.40 5.19 -18.22
N LYS A 217 9.09 4.65 -17.02
CA LYS A 217 9.98 3.76 -16.26
C LYS A 217 9.85 2.29 -16.67
N GLY A 218 9.03 1.97 -17.67
CA GLY A 218 8.83 0.61 -18.19
C GLY A 218 7.80 -0.22 -17.41
N TYR A 219 6.83 0.43 -16.78
CA TYR A 219 5.72 -0.23 -16.10
C TYR A 219 4.46 -0.20 -16.96
N SER A 220 3.69 -1.30 -16.93
CA SER A 220 2.37 -1.42 -17.56
C SER A 220 1.30 -1.71 -16.52
N ILE A 221 0.08 -1.23 -16.76
CA ILE A 221 -1.08 -1.53 -15.89
C ILE A 221 -1.43 -3.00 -16.01
N VAL A 222 -1.60 -3.67 -14.88
CA VAL A 222 -1.98 -5.09 -14.79
C VAL A 222 -3.22 -5.33 -13.93
N GLY A 223 -3.76 -4.30 -13.31
CA GLY A 223 -4.99 -4.35 -12.54
C GLY A 223 -5.37 -2.98 -11.97
N ARG A 224 -6.64 -2.81 -11.64
CA ARG A 224 -7.15 -1.57 -11.03
C ARG A 224 -8.34 -1.87 -10.14
N THR A 225 -8.42 -1.13 -9.04
CA THR A 225 -9.64 -1.00 -8.21
C THR A 225 -10.32 0.35 -8.46
N LEU A 226 -11.24 0.74 -7.61
CA LEU A 226 -11.89 2.04 -7.71
C LEU A 226 -10.92 3.22 -7.51
N TYR A 227 -9.93 3.05 -6.65
CA TYR A 227 -9.02 4.12 -6.23
C TYR A 227 -7.59 3.89 -6.71
N THR A 228 -7.15 2.65 -6.80
CA THR A 228 -5.74 2.28 -6.92
C THR A 228 -5.46 1.49 -8.19
N THR A 229 -4.37 1.81 -8.85
CA THR A 229 -3.88 1.10 -10.04
C THR A 229 -2.63 0.29 -9.68
N LEU A 230 -2.59 -0.96 -10.13
CA LEU A 230 -1.47 -1.87 -10.03
C LEU A 230 -0.68 -1.88 -11.34
N PHE A 231 0.57 -1.50 -11.25
CA PHE A 231 1.54 -1.54 -12.35
C PHE A 231 2.54 -2.66 -12.14
N LYS A 232 3.03 -3.23 -13.23
CA LYS A 232 4.08 -4.27 -13.23
C LYS A 232 5.23 -3.83 -14.13
N TYR A 233 6.46 -4.03 -13.67
CA TYR A 233 7.67 -3.81 -14.46
C TYR A 233 7.89 -4.92 -15.48
N GLY A 234 8.34 -4.56 -16.69
CA GLY A 234 8.65 -5.47 -17.79
C GLY A 234 7.51 -5.55 -18.83
N GLU A 235 7.82 -6.12 -19.99
CA GLU A 235 6.89 -6.20 -21.11
C GLU A 235 5.64 -7.03 -20.76
N GLU A 236 4.49 -6.59 -21.28
CA GLU A 236 3.31 -7.44 -21.44
C GLU A 236 3.70 -8.65 -22.30
N GLN A 237 3.55 -9.84 -21.72
CA GLN A 237 3.54 -11.07 -22.51
C GLN A 237 2.12 -11.39 -22.94
#